data_e3bc537e502bc75d2c13866bfa92da0f
#
_entry.id   e3bc537e502bc75d2c13866bfa92da0f
#
_cell.length_a   1.000
_cell.length_b   1.000
_cell.length_c   1.000
_cell.angle_alpha   90.00
_cell.angle_beta   90.00
_cell.angle_gamma   90.00
#
_symmetry.space_group_name_H-M   'P 1'
#
loop_
_entity.id
_entity.type
_entity.pdbx_description
1 polymer ?
#
loop_
_entity_poly.entity_id
_entity_poly.type
_entity_poly.pdbx_seq_one_letter_code
_entity_poly.pdbx_strand_id
1 'polypeptide(L)'
;MKNYRSFSDVEESYFRDHPEEMDEYIILMFEEYAKDGDTGALLSSLRVLSRVKGVTKIAEETGLSRKGVQKALSEDGNPEFASVNAIIHAMGYRLSPQKLNA
;
A
#
# COMPACT_ATOMS: atom_id res chain seq x y z
N MET A 1 -30.92 -3.66 7.62
CA MET A 1 -29.94 -3.71 6.55
C MET A 1 -28.62 -4.30 7.00
N LYS A 2 -28.06 -5.13 6.19
CA LYS A 2 -26.79 -5.77 6.55
C LYS A 2 -25.62 -4.90 6.13
N ASN A 3 -24.66 -4.78 7.00
CA ASN A 3 -23.42 -4.14 6.70
C ASN A 3 -22.36 -5.20 6.44
N TYR A 4 -22.01 -5.35 5.19
CA TYR A 4 -20.92 -6.26 4.83
C TYR A 4 -19.64 -5.46 4.80
N ARG A 5 -18.68 -5.94 5.56
CA ARG A 5 -17.35 -5.36 5.51
C ARG A 5 -16.59 -6.06 4.38
N SER A 6 -15.93 -5.29 3.55
CA SER A 6 -15.08 -5.86 2.54
C SER A 6 -13.85 -6.50 3.20
N PHE A 7 -13.16 -7.35 2.44
CA PHE A 7 -11.93 -7.95 2.92
C PHE A 7 -10.90 -6.86 3.26
N SER A 8 -10.85 -5.80 2.46
CA SER A 8 -9.97 -4.66 2.74
C SER A 8 -10.32 -3.96 4.05
N ASP A 9 -11.60 -3.85 4.37
CA ASP A 9 -12.02 -3.25 5.63
C ASP A 9 -11.59 -4.09 6.82
N VAL A 10 -11.65 -5.41 6.68
CA VAL A 10 -11.21 -6.33 7.72
C VAL A 10 -9.70 -6.21 7.93
N GLU A 11 -8.94 -6.17 6.85
CA GLU A 11 -7.48 -5.99 6.92
C GLU A 11 -7.13 -4.66 7.55
N GLU A 12 -7.80 -3.60 7.15
CA GLU A 12 -7.55 -2.27 7.70
C GLU A 12 -7.78 -2.25 9.21
N SER A 13 -8.90 -2.84 9.68
CA SER A 13 -9.18 -2.93 11.11
C SER A 13 -8.12 -3.74 11.85
N TYR A 14 -7.68 -4.83 11.23
CA TYR A 14 -6.67 -5.67 11.84
C TYR A 14 -5.38 -4.89 12.07
N PHE A 15 -4.91 -4.17 11.06
CA PHE A 15 -3.66 -3.41 11.19
C PHE A 15 -3.79 -2.18 12.07
N ARG A 16 -4.98 -1.62 12.21
CA ARG A 16 -5.20 -0.55 13.19
C ARG A 16 -4.97 -1.07 14.60
N ASP A 17 -5.39 -2.31 14.86
CA ASP A 17 -5.23 -2.94 16.17
C ASP A 17 -3.83 -3.54 16.36
N HIS A 18 -3.14 -3.84 15.27
CA HIS A 18 -1.83 -4.49 15.29
C HIS A 18 -0.83 -3.77 14.38
N PRO A 19 -0.56 -2.49 14.65
CA PRO A 19 0.34 -1.72 13.77
C PRO A 19 1.75 -2.27 13.71
N GLU A 20 2.16 -3.01 14.73
CA GLU A 20 3.49 -3.62 14.76
C GLU A 20 3.68 -4.69 13.68
N GLU A 21 2.59 -5.19 13.08
CA GLU A 21 2.67 -6.22 12.05
C GLU A 21 2.74 -5.65 10.64
N MET A 22 2.61 -4.34 10.48
CA MET A 22 2.59 -3.72 9.17
C MET A 22 3.92 -3.85 8.42
N ASP A 23 5.03 -3.76 9.13
CA ASP A 23 6.35 -3.84 8.51
C ASP A 23 6.57 -5.20 7.84
N GLU A 24 6.26 -6.27 8.54
CA GLU A 24 6.40 -7.61 7.99
C GLU A 24 5.43 -7.83 6.82
N TYR A 25 4.23 -7.29 6.95
CA TYR A 25 3.21 -7.45 5.91
C TYR A 25 3.63 -6.78 4.61
N ILE A 26 4.14 -5.55 4.66
CA ILE A 26 4.53 -4.86 3.44
C ILE A 26 5.72 -5.56 2.77
N ILE A 27 6.66 -6.05 3.56
CA ILE A 27 7.79 -6.79 3.03
C ILE A 27 7.30 -8.06 2.31
N LEU A 28 6.38 -8.79 2.95
CA LEU A 28 5.81 -9.99 2.36
C LEU A 28 5.08 -9.69 1.05
N MET A 29 4.32 -8.60 1.00
CA MET A 29 3.57 -8.24 -0.21
C MET A 29 4.51 -7.94 -1.38
N PHE A 30 5.62 -7.27 -1.11
CA PHE A 30 6.61 -7.03 -2.15
C PHE A 30 7.33 -8.31 -2.58
N GLU A 31 7.58 -9.22 -1.65
CA GLU A 31 8.16 -10.53 -1.99
C GLU A 31 7.21 -11.34 -2.88
N GLU A 32 5.93 -11.33 -2.57
CA GLU A 32 4.94 -12.01 -3.40
C GLU A 32 4.85 -11.39 -4.79
N TYR A 33 4.87 -10.04 -4.84
CA TYR A 33 4.89 -9.35 -6.12
C TYR A 33 6.11 -9.73 -6.97
N ALA A 34 7.26 -9.88 -6.33
CA ALA A 34 8.47 -10.29 -7.04
C ALA A 34 8.33 -11.67 -7.68
N LYS A 35 7.49 -12.52 -7.11
CA LYS A 35 7.26 -13.88 -7.63
C LYS A 35 6.21 -13.91 -8.73
N ASP A 36 5.10 -13.21 -8.53
CA ASP A 36 3.95 -13.35 -9.43
C ASP A 36 3.66 -12.14 -10.31
N GLY A 37 4.26 -10.99 -10.02
CA GLY A 37 4.05 -9.79 -10.81
C GLY A 37 2.62 -9.23 -10.73
N ASP A 38 1.86 -9.63 -9.73
CA ASP A 38 0.47 -9.18 -9.58
C ASP A 38 0.42 -7.76 -9.03
N THR A 39 0.47 -6.79 -9.92
CA THR A 39 0.48 -5.38 -9.58
C THR A 39 -0.80 -4.96 -8.84
N GLY A 40 -1.95 -5.46 -9.29
CA GLY A 40 -3.23 -5.14 -8.66
C GLY A 40 -3.27 -5.56 -7.21
N ALA A 41 -2.79 -6.75 -6.91
CA ALA A 41 -2.75 -7.25 -5.53
C ALA A 41 -1.82 -6.40 -4.67
N LEU A 42 -0.65 -6.03 -5.19
CA LEU A 42 0.29 -5.18 -4.46
C LEU A 42 -0.32 -3.81 -4.18
N LEU A 43 -0.91 -3.17 -5.19
CA LEU A 43 -1.53 -1.86 -5.02
C LEU A 43 -2.68 -1.91 -4.01
N SER A 44 -3.47 -2.97 -4.04
CA SER A 44 -4.57 -3.17 -3.08
C SER A 44 -4.04 -3.23 -1.65
N SER A 45 -2.96 -3.97 -1.43
CA SER A 45 -2.33 -4.07 -0.11
C SER A 45 -1.78 -2.73 0.36
N LEU A 46 -1.12 -2.00 -0.53
CA LEU A 46 -0.60 -0.67 -0.20
C LEU A 46 -1.72 0.30 0.13
N ARG A 47 -2.86 0.18 -0.55
CA ARG A 47 -4.01 1.04 -0.27
C ARG A 47 -4.53 0.82 1.15
N VAL A 48 -4.65 -0.45 1.58
CA VAL A 48 -5.04 -0.76 2.95
C VAL A 48 -4.09 -0.12 3.95
N LEU A 49 -2.80 -0.31 3.75
CA LEU A 49 -1.79 0.23 4.66
C LEU A 49 -1.79 1.76 4.67
N SER A 50 -2.03 2.39 3.50
CA SER A 50 -2.09 3.86 3.43
C SER A 50 -3.24 4.42 4.26
N ARG A 51 -4.36 3.71 4.32
CA ARG A 51 -5.50 4.12 5.13
C ARG A 51 -5.19 4.03 6.62
N VAL A 52 -4.46 3.00 7.02
CA VAL A 52 -4.05 2.84 8.42
C VAL A 52 -3.07 3.94 8.81
N LYS A 53 -2.11 4.23 7.95
CA LYS A 53 -1.10 5.26 8.20
C LYS A 53 -1.65 6.68 8.10
N GLY A 54 -2.72 6.87 7.33
CA GLY A 54 -3.37 8.18 7.18
C GLY A 54 -3.19 8.76 5.79
N VAL A 55 -4.24 8.71 4.97
CA VAL A 55 -4.19 9.21 3.59
C VAL A 55 -3.91 10.73 3.55
N THR A 56 -4.48 11.49 4.48
CA THR A 56 -4.25 12.94 4.52
C THR A 56 -2.77 13.27 4.74
N LYS A 57 -2.14 12.58 5.68
CA LYS A 57 -0.72 12.79 5.97
C LYS A 57 0.13 12.42 4.76
N ILE A 58 -0.18 11.30 4.12
CA ILE A 58 0.54 10.87 2.93
C ILE A 58 0.39 11.89 1.81
N ALA A 59 -0.82 12.39 1.60
CA ALA A 59 -1.07 13.41 0.58
C ALA A 59 -0.24 14.67 0.86
N GLU A 60 -0.22 15.13 2.10
CA GLU A 60 0.56 16.31 2.47
C GLU A 60 2.06 16.12 2.22
N GLU A 61 2.60 14.97 2.57
CA GLU A 61 4.02 14.70 2.42
C GLU A 61 4.44 14.49 0.97
N THR A 62 3.56 13.93 0.15
CA THR A 62 3.87 13.63 -1.25
C THR A 62 3.56 14.78 -2.20
N GLY A 63 2.75 15.74 -1.77
CA GLY A 63 2.24 16.78 -2.65
C GLY A 63 1.07 16.33 -3.53
N LEU A 64 0.62 15.09 -3.39
CA LEU A 64 -0.54 14.58 -4.11
C LEU A 64 -1.81 14.94 -3.34
N SER A 65 -2.95 14.98 -4.04
CA SER A 65 -4.23 15.09 -3.35
C SER A 65 -4.59 13.74 -2.71
N ARG A 66 -5.52 13.75 -1.77
CA ARG A 66 -6.02 12.50 -1.19
C ARG A 66 -6.57 11.58 -2.28
N LYS A 67 -7.33 12.16 -3.21
CA LYS A 67 -7.86 11.43 -4.34
C LYS A 67 -6.74 10.85 -5.22
N GLY A 68 -5.67 11.63 -5.40
CA GLY A 68 -4.51 11.19 -6.16
C GLY A 68 -3.80 10.00 -5.53
N VAL A 69 -3.66 10.00 -4.20
CA VAL A 69 -3.09 8.86 -3.49
C VAL A 69 -3.94 7.62 -3.68
N GLN A 70 -5.26 7.76 -3.50
CA GLN A 70 -6.18 6.63 -3.64
C GLN A 70 -6.21 6.08 -5.06
N LYS A 71 -6.18 6.98 -6.05
CA LYS A 71 -6.17 6.58 -7.45
C LYS A 71 -4.88 5.85 -7.83
N ALA A 72 -3.75 6.35 -7.34
CA ALA A 72 -2.46 5.71 -7.59
C ALA A 72 -2.41 4.27 -7.05
N LEU A 73 -3.10 4.02 -5.95
CA LEU A 73 -3.10 2.71 -5.30
C LEU A 73 -4.34 1.87 -5.63
N SER A 74 -5.13 2.25 -6.63
CA SER A 74 -6.29 1.44 -7.01
C SER A 74 -5.83 0.18 -7.76
N GLU A 75 -6.62 -0.90 -7.67
CA GLU A 75 -6.32 -2.16 -8.34
C GLU A 75 -6.11 -2.02 -9.83
N ASP A 76 -6.89 -1.13 -10.45
CA ASP A 76 -6.81 -0.87 -11.88
C ASP A 76 -5.81 0.22 -12.22
N GLY A 77 -5.12 0.72 -11.20
CA GLY A 77 -4.20 1.81 -11.37
C GLY A 77 -2.97 1.42 -12.16
N ASN A 78 -2.46 2.40 -12.87
CA ASN A 78 -1.17 2.28 -13.53
C ASN A 78 -0.35 3.49 -13.10
N PRO A 79 0.02 3.55 -11.81
CA PRO A 79 0.67 4.73 -11.26
C PRO A 79 2.08 4.91 -11.80
N GLU A 80 2.51 6.16 -11.85
CA GLU A 80 3.90 6.45 -12.17
C GLU A 80 4.78 5.95 -11.03
N PHE A 81 5.97 5.49 -11.39
CA PHE A 81 6.94 5.01 -10.40
C PHE A 81 7.23 6.08 -9.34
N ALA A 82 7.37 7.33 -9.76
CA ALA A 82 7.63 8.43 -8.83
C ALA A 82 6.52 8.58 -7.78
N SER A 83 5.26 8.39 -8.18
CA SER A 83 4.13 8.48 -7.24
C SER A 83 4.16 7.34 -6.24
N VAL A 84 4.42 6.12 -6.71
CA VAL A 84 4.51 4.95 -5.83
C VAL A 84 5.66 5.12 -4.85
N ASN A 85 6.81 5.52 -5.34
CA ASN A 85 7.98 5.72 -4.48
C ASN A 85 7.71 6.78 -3.40
N ALA A 86 7.08 7.89 -3.79
CA ALA A 86 6.75 8.95 -2.83
C ALA A 86 5.78 8.46 -1.76
N ILE A 87 4.76 7.70 -2.16
CA ILE A 87 3.76 7.16 -1.22
C ILE A 87 4.43 6.17 -0.25
N ILE A 88 5.24 5.26 -0.78
CA ILE A 88 5.98 4.28 0.03
C ILE A 88 6.87 5.01 1.04
N HIS A 89 7.58 6.05 0.59
CA HIS A 89 8.45 6.83 1.46
C HIS A 89 7.65 7.54 2.56
N ALA A 90 6.51 8.12 2.19
CA ALA A 90 5.63 8.80 3.15
C ALA A 90 5.07 7.83 4.20
N MET A 91 4.96 6.56 3.87
CA MET A 91 4.52 5.53 4.82
C MET A 91 5.66 5.03 5.72
N GLY A 92 6.88 5.49 5.48
CA GLY A 92 8.01 5.12 6.32
C GLY A 92 8.90 4.02 5.76
N TYR A 93 8.77 3.73 4.47
CA TYR A 93 9.56 2.67 3.83
C TYR A 93 10.34 3.21 2.65
N ARG A 94 11.25 2.42 2.14
CA ARG A 94 11.98 2.76 0.91
C ARG A 94 11.99 1.56 -0.03
N LEU A 95 12.01 1.85 -1.31
CA LEU A 95 12.18 0.82 -2.31
C LEU A 95 13.67 0.58 -2.51
N SER A 96 14.05 -0.68 -2.55
CA SER A 96 15.44 -1.06 -2.74
C SER A 96 15.50 -2.35 -3.54
N PRO A 97 16.26 -2.36 -4.62
CA PRO A 97 16.36 -3.58 -5.43
C PRO A 97 17.19 -4.64 -4.72
N GLN A 98 16.86 -5.88 -5.00
CA GLN A 98 17.62 -7.03 -4.53
C GLN A 98 18.05 -7.84 -5.73
N LYS A 99 19.23 -8.43 -5.63
CA LYS A 99 19.77 -9.24 -6.70
C LYS A 99 18.94 -10.53 -6.82
N LEU A 100 18.65 -10.91 -8.05
CA LEU A 100 17.97 -12.18 -8.28
C LEU A 100 18.88 -13.33 -7.86
N ASN A 101 18.26 -14.33 -7.26
CA ASN A 101 18.94 -15.58 -6.97
C ASN A 101 19.00 -16.38 -8.26
N ALA A 102 20.19 -16.71 -8.69
CA ALA A 102 20.36 -17.48 -9.91
C ALA A 102 20.35 -18.97 -9.62
#